data_7bb7af5c6679491abe3de23787608fbb
#
_entry.id   7bb7af5c6679491abe3de23787608fbb
#
_cell.length_a   1.000
_cell.length_b   1.000
_cell.length_c   1.000
_cell.angle_alpha   90.00
_cell.angle_beta   90.00
_cell.angle_gamma   90.00
#
_symmetry.space_group_name_H-M   'P 1'
#
loop_
_entity.id
_entity.type
_entity.pdbx_description
1 polymer ?
#
loop_
_entity_poly.entity_id
_entity_poly.type
_entity_poly.pdbx_seq_one_letter_code
_entity_poly.pdbx_strand_id
1 'polypeptide(L)'
;WLFAFGTLLFGASAGFAQHYRFAVTDVASAAFRSKAISWVLAAGVVAGFAGPEIAKLSKDLFLPTLFLGPYLFLILITLLSSIVVLFVDIPNLSPKEAAHTGRPMREIMRQPVFMVAVMAATIGQGVMNLLMTATPLAMHHANHPFDDTAFVIQWHSICMFAPGFFTGSLIKRWGEIKIIMMGLIMLGLCVPIALAGNTVVL
;
A
#
# COMPACT_ATOMS: atom_id res chain seq x y z
N TRP A 1 13.06 -1.00 23.01
CA TRP A 1 11.74 -1.65 23.17
C TRP A 1 10.58 -0.72 22.78
N LEU A 2 10.61 0.55 23.20
CA LEU A 2 9.55 1.52 22.91
C LEU A 2 9.38 1.75 21.41
N PHE A 3 10.48 1.90 20.67
CA PHE A 3 10.46 2.03 19.21
C PHE A 3 9.87 0.78 18.54
N ALA A 4 10.28 -0.42 18.95
CA ALA A 4 9.74 -1.68 18.43
C ALA A 4 8.23 -1.81 18.71
N PHE A 5 7.77 -1.39 19.87
CA PHE A 5 6.34 -1.37 20.22
C PHE A 5 5.57 -0.37 19.35
N GLY A 6 6.11 0.83 19.14
CA GLY A 6 5.53 1.82 18.24
C GLY A 6 5.40 1.30 16.80
N THR A 7 6.43 0.61 16.29
CA THR A 7 6.44 0.00 14.97
C THR A 7 5.39 -1.11 14.85
N LEU A 8 5.21 -1.92 15.90
CA LEU A 8 4.18 -2.96 15.95
C LEU A 8 2.77 -2.35 15.87
N LEU A 9 2.50 -1.29 16.64
CA LEU A 9 1.22 -0.58 16.57
C LEU A 9 0.96 0.02 15.19
N PHE A 10 1.98 0.61 14.58
CA PHE A 10 1.89 1.15 13.22
C PHE A 10 1.60 0.05 12.19
N GLY A 11 2.27 -1.11 12.30
CA GLY A 11 2.00 -2.26 11.43
C GLY A 11 0.58 -2.79 11.57
N ALA A 12 0.05 -2.87 12.79
CA ALA A 12 -1.34 -3.24 13.03
C ALA A 12 -2.32 -2.25 12.39
N SER A 13 -2.08 -0.93 12.57
CA SER A 13 -2.87 0.12 11.93
C SER A 13 -2.86 0.01 10.39
N ALA A 14 -1.70 -0.23 9.80
CA ALA A 14 -1.58 -0.43 8.35
C ALA A 14 -2.36 -1.67 7.88
N GLY A 15 -2.42 -2.75 8.67
CA GLY A 15 -3.26 -3.91 8.42
C GLY A 15 -4.75 -3.55 8.37
N PHE A 16 -5.24 -2.78 9.32
CA PHE A 16 -6.63 -2.30 9.30
C PHE A 16 -6.92 -1.38 8.10
N ALA A 17 -5.99 -0.50 7.74
CA ALA A 17 -6.15 0.40 6.60
C ALA A 17 -6.35 -0.34 5.27
N GLN A 18 -5.83 -1.57 5.12
CA GLN A 18 -6.09 -2.39 3.94
C GLN A 18 -7.57 -2.74 3.74
N HIS A 19 -8.39 -2.69 4.80
CA HIS A 19 -9.81 -2.98 4.73
C HIS A 19 -10.65 -1.80 4.22
N TYR A 20 -10.15 -0.57 4.23
CA TYR A 20 -10.91 0.62 3.79
C TYR A 20 -11.39 0.52 2.34
N ARG A 21 -10.59 -0.10 1.44
CA ARG A 21 -11.00 -0.33 0.06
C ARG A 21 -12.19 -1.30 -0.06
N PHE A 22 -12.35 -2.24 0.85
CA PHE A 22 -13.50 -3.15 0.88
C PHE A 22 -14.72 -2.44 1.50
N ALA A 23 -14.54 -1.73 2.61
CA ALA A 23 -15.61 -0.94 3.23
C ALA A 23 -16.26 0.04 2.25
N VAL A 24 -15.46 0.70 1.40
CA VAL A 24 -15.98 1.59 0.35
C VAL A 24 -16.86 0.85 -0.66
N THR A 25 -16.55 -0.42 -0.99
CA THR A 25 -17.38 -1.21 -1.90
C THR A 25 -18.69 -1.68 -1.27
N ASP A 26 -18.72 -1.85 0.05
CA ASP A 26 -19.90 -2.28 0.79
C ASP A 26 -20.93 -1.13 0.92
N VAL A 27 -20.44 0.10 1.09
CA VAL A 27 -21.29 1.30 1.21
C VAL A 27 -21.73 1.83 -0.16
N ALA A 28 -20.91 1.65 -1.20
CA ALA A 28 -21.19 2.19 -2.53
C ALA A 28 -22.32 1.44 -3.24
N SER A 29 -23.24 2.19 -3.88
CA SER A 29 -24.23 1.59 -4.78
C SER A 29 -23.55 0.79 -5.90
N ALA A 30 -24.23 -0.24 -6.42
CA ALA A 30 -23.69 -1.11 -7.48
C ALA A 30 -23.16 -0.33 -8.69
N ALA A 31 -23.84 0.76 -9.07
CA ALA A 31 -23.41 1.63 -10.19
C ALA A 31 -22.16 2.45 -9.85
N PHE A 32 -21.91 2.75 -8.58
CA PHE A 32 -20.81 3.61 -8.14
C PHE A 32 -19.56 2.83 -7.66
N ARG A 33 -19.68 1.53 -7.38
CA ARG A 33 -18.57 0.70 -6.83
C ARG A 33 -17.25 0.85 -7.59
N SER A 34 -17.30 0.79 -8.92
CA SER A 34 -16.09 0.92 -9.75
C SER A 34 -15.43 2.29 -9.59
N LYS A 35 -16.23 3.36 -9.54
CA LYS A 35 -15.73 4.72 -9.31
C LYS A 35 -15.17 4.87 -7.90
N ALA A 36 -15.83 4.31 -6.89
CA ALA A 36 -15.38 4.36 -5.51
C ALA A 36 -14.00 3.73 -5.32
N ILE A 37 -13.75 2.56 -5.94
CA ILE A 37 -12.42 1.94 -5.95
C ILE A 37 -11.39 2.85 -6.62
N SER A 38 -11.73 3.46 -7.76
CA SER A 38 -10.83 4.39 -8.45
C SER A 38 -10.47 5.60 -7.60
N TRP A 39 -11.41 6.15 -6.81
CA TRP A 39 -11.13 7.25 -5.87
C TRP A 39 -10.16 6.82 -4.75
N VAL A 40 -10.32 5.61 -4.20
CA VAL A 40 -9.39 5.08 -3.19
C VAL A 40 -7.98 4.92 -3.76
N LEU A 41 -7.87 4.43 -5.01
CA LEU A 41 -6.57 4.32 -5.69
C LEU A 41 -5.96 5.69 -5.99
N ALA A 42 -6.78 6.67 -6.40
CA ALA A 42 -6.33 8.05 -6.60
C ALA A 42 -5.79 8.67 -5.31
N ALA A 43 -6.47 8.45 -4.18
CA ALA A 43 -5.97 8.88 -2.88
C ALA A 43 -4.61 8.23 -2.55
N GLY A 44 -4.40 6.97 -2.92
CA GLY A 44 -3.10 6.29 -2.80
C GLY A 44 -1.98 6.96 -3.60
N VAL A 45 -2.28 7.39 -4.84
CA VAL A 45 -1.30 8.15 -5.67
C VAL A 45 -0.97 9.50 -5.01
N VAL A 46 -1.99 10.23 -4.54
CA VAL A 46 -1.78 11.51 -3.84
C VAL A 46 -0.95 11.31 -2.57
N ALA A 47 -1.25 10.29 -1.78
CA ALA A 47 -0.49 9.97 -0.57
C ALA A 47 0.95 9.55 -0.89
N GLY A 48 1.16 8.79 -1.96
CA GLY A 48 2.48 8.38 -2.44
C GLY A 48 3.36 9.55 -2.88
N PHE A 49 2.73 10.62 -3.39
CA PHE A 49 3.42 11.88 -3.69
C PHE A 49 3.65 12.72 -2.43
N ALA A 50 2.59 12.98 -1.67
CA ALA A 50 2.62 13.91 -0.54
C ALA A 50 3.49 13.41 0.63
N GLY A 51 3.49 12.09 0.89
CA GLY A 51 4.23 11.52 2.03
C GLY A 51 5.73 11.85 2.01
N PRO A 52 6.47 11.47 0.96
CA PRO A 52 7.89 11.81 0.85
C PRO A 52 8.17 13.32 0.81
N GLU A 53 7.29 14.12 0.18
CA GLU A 53 7.44 15.59 0.18
C GLU A 53 7.30 16.17 1.59
N ILE A 54 6.30 15.74 2.35
CA ILE A 54 6.15 16.15 3.75
C ILE A 54 7.38 15.75 4.56
N ALA A 55 7.91 14.54 4.35
CA ALA A 55 9.10 14.08 5.05
C ALA A 55 10.33 14.94 4.71
N LYS A 56 10.55 15.28 3.42
CA LYS A 56 11.65 16.16 2.99
C LYS A 56 11.55 17.56 3.61
N LEU A 57 10.36 18.16 3.55
CA LEU A 57 10.14 19.53 4.03
C LEU A 57 10.20 19.65 5.56
N SER A 58 9.89 18.55 6.27
CA SER A 58 9.75 18.59 7.74
C SER A 58 10.89 17.94 8.51
N LYS A 59 11.82 17.22 7.86
CA LYS A 59 12.90 16.47 8.54
C LYS A 59 13.76 17.33 9.46
N ASP A 60 14.02 18.56 9.07
CA ASP A 60 14.95 19.49 9.74
C ASP A 60 14.25 20.60 10.53
N LEU A 61 12.91 20.63 10.58
CA LEU A 61 12.13 21.71 11.21
C LEU A 61 12.38 21.85 12.73
N PHE A 62 12.78 20.78 13.39
CA PHE A 62 12.91 20.72 14.85
C PHE A 62 14.32 20.29 15.28
N LEU A 63 15.35 20.85 14.62
CA LEU A 63 16.74 20.59 15.04
C LEU A 63 16.97 20.99 16.51
N PRO A 64 17.76 20.22 17.26
CA PRO A 64 18.66 19.15 16.81
C PRO A 64 18.01 17.77 16.64
N THR A 65 16.68 17.61 16.89
CA THR A 65 16.01 16.32 16.80
C THR A 65 15.60 16.02 15.37
N LEU A 66 16.47 15.33 14.64
CA LEU A 66 16.23 14.94 13.26
C LEU A 66 14.96 14.06 13.14
N PHE A 67 14.17 14.28 12.09
CA PHE A 67 12.92 13.56 11.79
C PHE A 67 11.77 13.75 12.80
N LEU A 68 11.88 14.62 13.80
CA LEU A 68 10.75 14.90 14.68
C LEU A 68 9.55 15.46 13.90
N GLY A 69 9.80 16.33 12.93
CA GLY A 69 8.77 16.93 12.07
C GLY A 69 7.90 15.89 11.36
N PRO A 70 8.45 14.96 10.58
CA PRO A 70 7.69 13.88 9.95
C PRO A 70 6.81 13.09 10.92
N TYR A 71 7.30 12.77 12.11
CA TYR A 71 6.50 12.06 13.12
C TYR A 71 5.34 12.90 13.66
N LEU A 72 5.54 14.21 13.86
CA LEU A 72 4.46 15.12 14.26
C LEU A 72 3.39 15.25 13.18
N PHE A 73 3.79 15.34 11.90
CA PHE A 73 2.86 15.31 10.78
C PHE A 73 2.11 13.98 10.69
N LEU A 74 2.78 12.87 10.94
CA LEU A 74 2.14 11.55 10.99
C LEU A 74 1.05 11.49 12.06
N ILE A 75 1.33 12.00 13.26
CA ILE A 75 0.35 12.10 14.35
C ILE A 75 -0.85 12.97 13.92
N LEU A 76 -0.59 14.14 13.35
CA LEU A 76 -1.63 15.06 12.91
C LEU A 76 -2.54 14.42 11.85
N ILE A 77 -1.95 13.80 10.83
CA ILE A 77 -2.70 13.14 9.75
C ILE A 77 -3.50 11.95 10.31
N THR A 78 -2.92 11.17 11.24
CA THR A 78 -3.61 10.04 11.87
C THR A 78 -4.80 10.50 12.71
N LEU A 79 -4.65 11.58 13.49
CA LEU A 79 -5.76 12.18 14.25
C LEU A 79 -6.85 12.68 13.33
N LEU A 80 -6.49 13.40 12.26
CA LEU A 80 -7.44 13.87 11.26
C LEU A 80 -8.19 12.72 10.59
N SER A 81 -7.49 11.66 10.21
CA SER A 81 -8.08 10.45 9.65
C SER A 81 -9.05 9.79 10.63
N SER A 82 -8.67 9.71 11.92
CA SER A 82 -9.53 9.14 12.96
C SER A 82 -10.82 9.96 13.13
N ILE A 83 -10.71 11.29 13.11
CA ILE A 83 -11.88 12.18 13.17
C ILE A 83 -12.80 11.94 11.97
N VAL A 84 -12.23 11.84 10.75
CA VAL A 84 -13.04 11.58 9.54
C VAL A 84 -13.77 10.25 9.65
N VAL A 85 -13.11 9.20 10.16
CA VAL A 85 -13.73 7.88 10.33
C VAL A 85 -14.91 7.91 11.29
N LEU A 86 -14.90 8.76 12.32
CA LEU A 86 -16.04 8.91 13.25
C LEU A 86 -17.34 9.42 12.57
N PHE A 87 -17.22 10.09 11.42
CA PHE A 87 -18.37 10.56 10.64
C PHE A 87 -18.83 9.56 9.57
N VAL A 88 -18.16 8.41 9.45
CA VAL A 88 -18.53 7.39 8.48
C VAL A 88 -19.56 6.47 9.11
N ASP A 89 -20.76 6.45 8.56
CA ASP A 89 -21.81 5.51 8.91
C ASP A 89 -21.76 4.32 7.95
N ILE A 90 -21.32 3.17 8.46
CA ILE A 90 -21.30 1.92 7.70
C ILE A 90 -22.51 1.10 8.12
N PRO A 91 -23.47 0.81 7.22
CA PRO A 91 -24.64 0.02 7.54
C PRO A 91 -24.21 -1.36 8.08
N ASN A 92 -24.73 -1.73 9.24
CA ASN A 92 -24.54 -3.08 9.75
C ASN A 92 -25.24 -4.08 8.82
N LEU A 93 -24.63 -5.25 8.65
CA LEU A 93 -25.25 -6.36 7.93
C LEU A 93 -26.63 -6.65 8.53
N SER A 94 -27.62 -6.84 7.68
CA SER A 94 -28.94 -7.26 8.15
C SER A 94 -28.85 -8.61 8.85
N PRO A 95 -29.72 -8.91 9.84
CA PRO A 95 -29.70 -10.21 10.52
C PRO A 95 -29.81 -11.41 9.56
N LYS A 96 -30.46 -11.23 8.41
CA LYS A 96 -30.54 -12.25 7.36
C LYS A 96 -29.23 -12.47 6.62
N GLU A 97 -28.47 -11.42 6.34
CA GLU A 97 -27.16 -11.49 5.71
C GLU A 97 -26.10 -12.03 6.69
N ALA A 98 -26.20 -11.65 7.97
CA ALA A 98 -25.34 -12.19 9.03
C ALA A 98 -25.63 -13.68 9.33
N ALA A 99 -26.85 -14.15 9.12
CA ALA A 99 -27.24 -15.57 9.29
C ALA A 99 -26.76 -16.47 8.14
N HIS A 100 -26.41 -15.90 6.97
CA HIS A 100 -25.74 -16.64 5.92
C HIS A 100 -24.27 -16.89 6.34
N THR A 101 -24.08 -17.95 7.11
CA THR A 101 -22.76 -18.48 7.40
C THR A 101 -22.08 -18.81 6.08
N GLY A 102 -21.04 -18.07 5.73
CA GLY A 102 -20.21 -18.36 4.56
C GLY A 102 -19.63 -19.78 4.64
N ARG A 103 -19.03 -20.23 3.55
CA ARG A 103 -18.36 -21.55 3.52
C ARG A 103 -17.34 -21.64 4.66
N PRO A 104 -17.24 -22.81 5.34
CA PRO A 104 -16.28 -22.97 6.43
C PRO A 104 -14.85 -22.72 5.94
N MET A 105 -14.04 -22.04 6.76
CA MET A 105 -12.67 -21.65 6.42
C MET A 105 -11.84 -22.84 5.92
N ARG A 106 -12.04 -24.03 6.51
CA ARG A 106 -11.34 -25.26 6.11
C ARG A 106 -11.61 -25.66 4.65
N GLU A 107 -12.81 -25.42 4.15
CA GLU A 107 -13.18 -25.70 2.75
C GLU A 107 -12.50 -24.68 1.81
N ILE A 108 -12.50 -23.42 2.19
CA ILE A 108 -11.84 -22.34 1.42
C ILE A 108 -10.33 -22.59 1.33
N MET A 109 -9.69 -22.92 2.44
CA MET A 109 -8.25 -23.21 2.49
C MET A 109 -7.82 -24.42 1.68
N ARG A 110 -8.73 -25.36 1.37
CA ARG A 110 -8.44 -26.52 0.52
C ARG A 110 -8.56 -26.25 -0.97
N GLN A 111 -9.05 -25.08 -1.35
CA GLN A 111 -9.17 -24.74 -2.77
C GLN A 111 -7.78 -24.41 -3.36
N PRO A 112 -7.33 -25.07 -4.43
CA PRO A 112 -6.03 -24.79 -5.04
C PRO A 112 -5.89 -23.31 -5.46
N VAL A 113 -6.96 -22.74 -6.00
CA VAL A 113 -6.98 -21.32 -6.43
C VAL A 113 -6.74 -20.38 -5.25
N PHE A 114 -7.34 -20.65 -4.08
CA PHE A 114 -7.11 -19.87 -2.87
C PHE A 114 -5.66 -19.98 -2.41
N MET A 115 -5.09 -21.19 -2.37
CA MET A 115 -3.70 -21.40 -1.97
C MET A 115 -2.73 -20.68 -2.89
N VAL A 116 -2.93 -20.77 -4.21
CA VAL A 116 -2.10 -20.05 -5.20
C VAL A 116 -2.22 -18.54 -5.01
N ALA A 117 -3.42 -18.02 -4.82
CA ALA A 117 -3.64 -16.58 -4.59
C ALA A 117 -2.95 -16.09 -3.31
N VAL A 118 -3.07 -16.84 -2.21
CA VAL A 118 -2.41 -16.50 -0.93
C VAL A 118 -0.89 -16.53 -1.07
N MET A 119 -0.34 -17.57 -1.69
CA MET A 119 1.11 -17.66 -1.90
C MET A 119 1.64 -16.54 -2.81
N ALA A 120 0.96 -16.26 -3.91
CA ALA A 120 1.34 -15.16 -4.81
C ALA A 120 1.28 -13.81 -4.11
N ALA A 121 0.23 -13.55 -3.33
CA ALA A 121 0.10 -12.33 -2.54
C ALA A 121 1.20 -12.22 -1.47
N THR A 122 1.50 -13.30 -0.75
CA THR A 122 2.54 -13.33 0.29
C THR A 122 3.92 -13.06 -0.29
N ILE A 123 4.27 -13.73 -1.39
CA ILE A 123 5.56 -13.55 -2.05
C ILE A 123 5.67 -12.12 -2.60
N GLY A 124 4.65 -11.66 -3.33
CA GLY A 124 4.63 -10.30 -3.91
C GLY A 124 4.76 -9.22 -2.84
N GLN A 125 4.00 -9.32 -1.76
CA GLN A 125 4.06 -8.38 -0.64
C GLN A 125 5.41 -8.45 0.09
N GLY A 126 5.96 -9.67 0.27
CA GLY A 126 7.27 -9.86 0.89
C GLY A 126 8.39 -9.20 0.09
N VAL A 127 8.43 -9.42 -1.22
CA VAL A 127 9.42 -8.77 -2.12
C VAL A 127 9.25 -7.26 -2.14
N MET A 128 8.01 -6.76 -2.19
CA MET A 128 7.74 -5.33 -2.13
C MET A 128 8.28 -4.70 -0.85
N ASN A 129 7.99 -5.29 0.31
CA ASN A 129 8.48 -4.79 1.60
C ASN A 129 10.00 -4.85 1.70
N LEU A 130 10.63 -5.91 1.15
CA LEU A 130 12.08 -6.02 1.10
C LEU A 130 12.69 -4.86 0.29
N LEU A 131 12.15 -4.59 -0.91
CA LEU A 131 12.64 -3.50 -1.76
C LEU A 131 12.42 -2.13 -1.11
N MET A 132 11.26 -1.89 -0.51
CA MET A 132 10.98 -0.61 0.18
C MET A 132 11.88 -0.36 1.39
N THR A 133 12.41 -1.42 2.01
CA THR A 133 13.35 -1.29 3.14
C THR A 133 14.79 -1.25 2.67
N ALA A 134 15.16 -2.12 1.74
CA ALA A 134 16.54 -2.26 1.27
C ALA A 134 17.00 -1.07 0.41
N THR A 135 16.11 -0.51 -0.42
CA THR A 135 16.46 0.59 -1.32
C THR A 135 16.94 1.85 -0.58
N PRO A 136 16.20 2.40 0.41
CA PRO A 136 16.69 3.55 1.19
C PRO A 136 17.99 3.26 1.92
N LEU A 137 18.17 2.06 2.44
CA LEU A 137 19.38 1.65 3.13
C LEU A 137 20.57 1.58 2.17
N ALA A 138 20.40 0.98 1.00
CA ALA A 138 21.44 0.91 -0.03
C ALA A 138 21.83 2.30 -0.54
N MET A 139 20.85 3.18 -0.77
CA MET A 139 21.11 4.58 -1.18
C MET A 139 21.87 5.35 -0.11
N HIS A 140 21.52 5.17 1.17
CA HIS A 140 22.27 5.78 2.27
C HIS A 140 23.72 5.28 2.32
N HIS A 141 23.96 3.98 2.15
CA HIS A 141 25.30 3.42 2.09
C HIS A 141 26.11 3.88 0.85
N ALA A 142 25.42 4.17 -0.24
CA ALA A 142 26.03 4.76 -1.44
C ALA A 142 26.23 6.30 -1.34
N ASN A 143 25.95 6.90 -0.16
CA ASN A 143 26.04 8.34 0.11
C ASN A 143 25.11 9.22 -0.75
N HIS A 144 23.96 8.69 -1.19
CA HIS A 144 22.93 9.51 -1.81
C HIS A 144 22.23 10.38 -0.74
N PRO A 145 21.90 11.65 -1.07
CA PRO A 145 21.16 12.51 -0.18
C PRO A 145 19.74 11.97 0.09
N PHE A 146 19.18 12.37 1.22
CA PHE A 146 17.82 11.97 1.61
C PHE A 146 16.76 12.31 0.54
N ASP A 147 16.93 13.43 -0.15
CA ASP A 147 16.01 13.93 -1.16
C ASP A 147 15.92 12.98 -2.37
N ASP A 148 17.04 12.38 -2.78
CA ASP A 148 17.07 11.36 -3.84
C ASP A 148 16.36 10.08 -3.40
N THR A 149 16.58 9.66 -2.16
CA THR A 149 15.91 8.52 -1.57
C THR A 149 14.39 8.75 -1.51
N ALA A 150 13.97 9.92 -1.07
CA ALA A 150 12.57 10.30 -1.02
C ALA A 150 11.94 10.32 -2.42
N PHE A 151 12.65 10.80 -3.43
CA PHE A 151 12.22 10.81 -4.83
C PHE A 151 12.01 9.38 -5.36
N VAL A 152 12.94 8.46 -5.12
CA VAL A 152 12.82 7.06 -5.55
C VAL A 152 11.61 6.40 -4.91
N ILE A 153 11.41 6.56 -3.59
CA ILE A 153 10.26 6.00 -2.87
C ILE A 153 8.95 6.63 -3.33
N GLN A 154 8.95 7.92 -3.65
CA GLN A 154 7.81 8.64 -4.20
C GLN A 154 7.35 8.02 -5.52
N TRP A 155 8.24 7.84 -6.48
CA TRP A 155 7.93 7.21 -7.76
C TRP A 155 7.55 5.76 -7.63
N HIS A 156 8.21 5.01 -6.75
CA HIS A 156 7.80 3.64 -6.43
C HIS A 156 6.33 3.59 -5.95
N SER A 157 5.97 4.46 -5.02
CA SER A 157 4.61 4.53 -4.48
C SER A 157 3.57 4.93 -5.53
N ILE A 158 3.90 5.92 -6.38
CA ILE A 158 3.03 6.33 -7.49
C ILE A 158 2.81 5.15 -8.45
N CYS A 159 3.89 4.48 -8.87
CA CYS A 159 3.82 3.34 -9.78
C CYS A 159 3.10 2.12 -9.18
N MET A 160 3.03 2.00 -7.85
CA MET A 160 2.27 0.96 -7.17
C MET A 160 0.76 1.17 -7.30
N PHE A 161 0.28 2.41 -7.22
CA PHE A 161 -1.15 2.74 -7.26
C PHE A 161 -1.67 3.06 -8.66
N ALA A 162 -0.87 3.71 -9.51
CA ALA A 162 -1.26 4.15 -10.84
C ALA A 162 -1.80 3.02 -11.76
N PRO A 163 -1.21 1.82 -11.80
CA PRO A 163 -1.74 0.74 -12.63
C PRO A 163 -3.17 0.33 -12.26
N GLY A 164 -3.58 0.52 -11.00
CA GLY A 164 -4.91 0.17 -10.53
C GLY A 164 -6.06 0.83 -11.32
N PHE A 165 -5.82 1.99 -11.94
CA PHE A 165 -6.83 2.67 -12.77
C PHE A 165 -7.19 1.91 -14.05
N PHE A 166 -6.25 1.16 -14.63
CA PHE A 166 -6.43 0.47 -15.91
C PHE A 166 -6.32 -1.05 -15.82
N THR A 167 -5.78 -1.59 -14.72
CA THR A 167 -5.64 -3.05 -14.51
C THR A 167 -6.97 -3.78 -14.65
N GLY A 168 -8.08 -3.22 -14.15
CA GLY A 168 -9.40 -3.81 -14.30
C GLY A 168 -9.83 -3.98 -15.76
N SER A 169 -9.50 -3.03 -16.63
CA SER A 169 -9.77 -3.11 -18.07
C SER A 169 -8.87 -4.14 -18.77
N LEU A 170 -7.62 -4.23 -18.33
CA LEU A 170 -6.67 -5.23 -18.84
C LEU A 170 -7.09 -6.65 -18.46
N ILE A 171 -7.54 -6.86 -17.22
CA ILE A 171 -8.07 -8.15 -16.75
C ILE A 171 -9.27 -8.59 -17.60
N LYS A 172 -10.20 -7.68 -17.88
CA LYS A 172 -11.35 -7.98 -18.76
C LYS A 172 -10.93 -8.40 -20.18
N ARG A 173 -9.84 -7.85 -20.69
CA ARG A 173 -9.36 -8.12 -22.05
C ARG A 173 -8.47 -9.35 -22.16
N TRP A 174 -7.60 -9.57 -21.20
CA TRP A 174 -6.53 -10.60 -21.28
C TRP A 174 -6.68 -11.72 -20.25
N GLY A 175 -7.56 -11.55 -19.27
CA GLY A 175 -7.77 -12.50 -18.18
C GLY A 175 -6.82 -12.26 -17.01
N GLU A 176 -7.21 -12.76 -15.85
CA GLU A 176 -6.51 -12.53 -14.57
C GLU A 176 -5.10 -13.11 -14.56
N ILE A 177 -4.94 -14.38 -15.02
CA ILE A 177 -3.65 -15.09 -14.95
C ILE A 177 -2.56 -14.37 -15.74
N LYS A 178 -2.88 -13.87 -16.94
CA LYS A 178 -1.89 -13.15 -17.77
C LYS A 178 -1.44 -11.85 -17.11
N ILE A 179 -2.34 -11.14 -16.46
CA ILE A 179 -2.01 -9.90 -15.75
C ILE A 179 -1.16 -10.18 -14.52
N ILE A 180 -1.46 -11.23 -13.76
CA ILE A 180 -0.62 -11.68 -12.63
C ILE A 180 0.78 -12.05 -13.13
N MET A 181 0.89 -12.81 -14.21
CA MET A 181 2.18 -13.19 -14.80
C MET A 181 2.98 -11.97 -15.27
N MET A 182 2.33 -10.98 -15.90
CA MET A 182 2.99 -9.71 -16.24
C MET A 182 3.55 -9.02 -15.00
N GLY A 183 2.79 -8.92 -13.92
CA GLY A 183 3.25 -8.35 -12.67
C GLY A 183 4.47 -9.07 -12.09
N LEU A 184 4.46 -10.41 -12.10
CA LEU A 184 5.58 -11.22 -11.64
C LEU A 184 6.83 -11.06 -12.52
N ILE A 185 6.68 -10.95 -13.83
CA ILE A 185 7.79 -10.71 -14.76
C ILE A 185 8.38 -9.32 -14.50
N MET A 186 7.56 -8.28 -14.35
CA MET A 186 8.04 -6.94 -14.01
C MET A 186 8.78 -6.91 -12.68
N LEU A 187 8.28 -7.62 -11.67
CA LEU A 187 8.95 -7.76 -10.37
C LEU A 187 10.29 -8.48 -10.51
N GLY A 188 10.36 -9.54 -11.32
CA GLY A 188 11.60 -10.25 -11.61
C GLY A 188 12.64 -9.41 -12.35
N LEU A 189 12.20 -8.52 -13.25
CA LEU A 189 13.07 -7.58 -13.97
C LEU A 189 13.61 -6.46 -13.09
N CYS A 190 12.92 -6.12 -12.01
CA CYS A 190 13.39 -5.12 -11.06
C CYS A 190 14.74 -5.50 -10.43
N VAL A 191 14.98 -6.78 -10.16
CA VAL A 191 16.21 -7.26 -9.51
C VAL A 191 17.47 -7.00 -10.35
N PRO A 192 17.57 -7.45 -11.63
CA PRO A 192 18.76 -7.18 -12.44
C PRO A 192 18.96 -5.67 -12.72
N ILE A 193 17.88 -4.90 -12.84
CA ILE A 193 17.98 -3.45 -13.00
C ILE A 193 18.56 -2.82 -11.74
N ALA A 194 18.09 -3.21 -10.55
CA ALA A 194 18.62 -2.71 -9.29
C ALA A 194 20.09 -3.09 -9.06
N LEU A 195 20.53 -4.26 -9.55
CA LEU A 195 21.93 -4.68 -9.47
C LEU A 195 22.85 -3.98 -10.49
N ALA A 196 22.31 -3.53 -11.61
CA ALA A 196 23.05 -2.85 -12.66
C ALA A 196 23.24 -1.34 -12.39
N GLY A 197 22.37 -0.73 -11.58
CA GLY A 197 22.33 0.72 -11.37
C GLY A 197 23.00 1.16 -10.07
N ASN A 198 23.97 2.07 -10.19
CA ASN A 198 24.57 2.75 -9.04
C ASN A 198 24.22 4.25 -8.98
N THR A 199 23.36 4.71 -9.89
CA THR A 199 22.92 6.11 -9.99
C THR A 199 21.40 6.21 -9.84
N VAL A 200 20.90 7.36 -9.39
CA VAL A 200 19.46 7.61 -9.20
C VAL A 200 18.65 7.50 -10.51
N VAL A 201 19.31 7.62 -11.65
CA VAL A 201 18.70 7.59 -13.00
C VAL A 201 18.67 6.19 -13.61
N LEU A 202 19.39 5.25 -13.02
CA LEU A 202 19.40 3.84 -13.35
C LEU A 202 18.85 3.04 -12.17
#